data_f4574110b57449e91dba85413e056569
#
_entry.id   f4574110b57449e91dba85413e056569
#
_cell.length_a   1.000
_cell.length_b   1.000
_cell.length_c   1.000
_cell.angle_alpha   90.00
_cell.angle_beta   90.00
_cell.angle_gamma   90.00
#
_symmetry.space_group_name_H-M   'P 1'
#
loop_
_entity.id
_entity.type
_entity.pdbx_description
1 polymer ?
#
loop_
_entity_poly.entity_id
_entity_poly.type
_entity_poly.pdbx_seq_one_letter_code
_entity_poly.pdbx_strand_id
1 'polypeptide(L)'
;MNQIYLDYASTTPTDKKVVEAMMPYFGDIFGNPASIHAFGQEAKAAVEGARQRIAVFLGADPAEIVFTSSGTESDNFAIKGVAAANRAKGSHIITSSVEHHAVLETCRFGSAGKRRSRVGASTTTRPMVP
;
A
#
# COMPACT_ATOMS: atom_id res chain seq x y z
N MET A 1 32.91 -3.02 17.89
CA MET A 1 32.37 -4.16 17.11
C MET A 1 31.49 -3.58 16.02
N ASN A 2 31.70 -3.96 14.75
CA ASN A 2 30.80 -3.55 13.69
C ASN A 2 29.52 -4.40 13.78
N GLN A 3 28.38 -3.75 13.99
CA GLN A 3 27.07 -4.42 13.94
C GLN A 3 26.73 -4.74 12.50
N ILE A 4 26.30 -5.99 12.25
CA ILE A 4 25.85 -6.44 10.94
C ILE A 4 24.33 -6.57 11.02
N TYR A 5 23.59 -5.80 10.19
CA TYR A 5 22.15 -5.87 10.08
C TYR A 5 21.78 -6.77 8.89
N LEU A 6 21.01 -7.83 9.14
CA LEU A 6 20.65 -8.84 8.15
C LEU A 6 19.13 -8.93 7.88
N ASP A 7 18.34 -7.99 8.40
CA ASP A 7 16.88 -8.00 8.28
C ASP A 7 16.33 -6.92 7.33
N TYR A 8 16.94 -6.80 6.17
CA TYR A 8 16.52 -5.83 5.13
C TYR A 8 15.13 -6.13 4.55
N ALA A 9 14.59 -7.33 4.76
CA ALA A 9 13.22 -7.67 4.39
C ALA A 9 12.19 -6.97 5.29
N SER A 10 12.55 -6.69 6.55
CA SER A 10 11.70 -5.99 7.51
C SER A 10 11.75 -4.48 7.29
N THR A 11 12.94 -3.89 7.24
CA THR A 11 13.12 -2.46 7.02
C THR A 11 14.53 -2.15 6.50
N THR A 12 14.69 -1.01 5.85
CA THR A 12 15.97 -0.51 5.35
C THR A 12 16.22 0.92 5.79
N PRO A 13 17.48 1.37 5.88
CA PRO A 13 17.77 2.78 6.03
C PRO A 13 17.19 3.59 4.87
N THR A 14 16.63 4.74 5.17
CA THR A 14 16.13 5.65 4.13
C THR A 14 17.31 6.21 3.32
N ASP A 15 17.20 6.20 2.00
CA ASP A 15 18.19 6.80 1.12
C ASP A 15 18.38 8.29 1.44
N LYS A 16 19.63 8.77 1.44
CA LYS A 16 19.97 10.16 1.80
C LYS A 16 19.26 11.18 0.92
N LYS A 17 19.13 10.93 -0.38
CA LYS A 17 18.43 11.83 -1.31
C LYS A 17 16.94 11.91 -0.98
N VAL A 18 16.35 10.80 -0.49
CA VAL A 18 14.95 10.79 -0.04
C VAL A 18 14.81 11.63 1.23
N VAL A 19 15.72 11.46 2.21
CA VAL A 19 15.72 12.29 3.42
C VAL A 19 15.83 13.77 3.06
N GLU A 20 16.79 14.14 2.22
CA GLU A 20 16.97 15.53 1.75
C GLU A 20 15.72 16.08 1.08
N ALA A 21 15.05 15.28 0.23
CA ALA A 21 13.81 15.67 -0.43
C ALA A 21 12.62 15.83 0.53
N MET A 22 12.62 15.12 1.66
CA MET A 22 11.58 15.21 2.68
C MET A 22 11.76 16.39 3.63
N MET A 23 13.00 16.83 3.89
CA MET A 23 13.32 17.83 4.91
C MET A 23 12.47 19.12 4.84
N PRO A 24 12.21 19.74 3.67
CA PRO A 24 11.41 20.95 3.60
C PRO A 24 9.99 20.80 4.17
N TYR A 25 9.42 19.59 4.09
CA TYR A 25 8.05 19.30 4.53
C TYR A 25 7.92 19.10 6.05
N PHE A 26 9.04 19.04 6.77
CA PHE A 26 9.02 18.99 8.24
C PHE A 26 9.09 20.38 8.89
N GLY A 27 9.36 21.43 8.12
CA GLY A 27 9.52 22.79 8.64
C GLY A 27 8.91 23.86 7.75
N ASP A 28 9.45 24.06 6.56
CA ASP A 28 9.13 25.21 5.71
C ASP A 28 7.78 25.05 5.00
N ILE A 29 7.46 23.85 4.52
CA ILE A 29 6.22 23.53 3.77
C ILE A 29 5.30 22.67 4.64
N PHE A 30 4.66 23.29 5.62
CA PHE A 30 3.85 22.62 6.65
C PHE A 30 2.34 22.76 6.46
N GLY A 31 1.90 23.42 5.38
CA GLY A 31 0.48 23.73 5.15
C GLY A 31 -0.38 22.48 4.98
N ASN A 32 -1.63 22.55 5.41
CA ASN A 32 -2.61 21.50 5.13
C ASN A 32 -3.01 21.55 3.65
N PRO A 33 -2.81 20.49 2.86
CA PRO A 33 -3.15 20.48 1.42
C PRO A 33 -4.63 20.72 1.10
N ALA A 34 -5.53 20.58 2.08
CA ALA A 34 -6.95 20.87 1.92
C ALA A 34 -7.30 22.36 2.11
N SER A 35 -6.36 23.18 2.63
CA SER A 35 -6.58 24.60 2.86
C SER A 35 -6.48 25.41 1.57
N ILE A 36 -7.32 26.46 1.46
CA ILE A 36 -7.40 27.33 0.27
C ILE A 36 -6.35 28.44 0.23
N HIS A 37 -5.71 28.75 1.37
CA HIS A 37 -4.68 29.78 1.46
C HIS A 37 -3.32 29.30 0.89
N ALA A 38 -2.38 30.23 0.69
CA ALA A 38 -1.09 29.98 0.02
C ALA A 38 -0.31 28.78 0.57
N PHE A 39 -0.18 28.67 1.90
CA PHE A 39 0.52 27.54 2.52
C PHE A 39 -0.11 26.18 2.19
N GLY A 40 -1.47 26.12 2.14
CA GLY A 40 -2.17 24.91 1.75
C GLY A 40 -1.99 24.57 0.26
N GLN A 41 -2.00 25.58 -0.59
CA GLN A 41 -1.79 25.38 -2.03
C GLN A 41 -0.37 24.92 -2.36
N GLU A 42 0.63 25.39 -1.64
CA GLU A 42 2.02 24.93 -1.77
C GLU A 42 2.15 23.46 -1.38
N ALA A 43 1.61 23.08 -0.22
CA ALA A 43 1.60 21.67 0.21
C ALA A 43 0.81 20.78 -0.76
N LYS A 44 -0.32 21.24 -1.29
CA LYS A 44 -1.12 20.55 -2.30
C LYS A 44 -0.32 20.33 -3.58
N ALA A 45 0.37 21.33 -4.07
CA ALA A 45 1.20 21.23 -5.27
C ALA A 45 2.31 20.17 -5.11
N ALA A 46 2.90 20.05 -3.92
CA ALA A 46 3.89 19.03 -3.61
C ALA A 46 3.30 17.61 -3.65
N VAL A 47 2.12 17.40 -3.04
CA VAL A 47 1.42 16.10 -3.04
C VAL A 47 1.02 15.70 -4.47
N GLU A 48 0.41 16.62 -5.23
CA GLU A 48 -0.01 16.33 -6.60
C GLU A 48 1.19 16.12 -7.53
N GLY A 49 2.28 16.84 -7.34
CA GLY A 49 3.53 16.62 -8.07
C GLY A 49 4.15 15.23 -7.79
N ALA A 50 4.07 14.76 -6.56
CA ALA A 50 4.49 13.39 -6.21
C ALA A 50 3.57 12.34 -6.86
N ARG A 51 2.25 12.55 -6.79
CA ARG A 51 1.23 11.70 -7.41
C ARG A 51 1.49 11.52 -8.90
N GLN A 52 1.69 12.64 -9.61
CA GLN A 52 1.96 12.66 -11.03
C GLN A 52 3.22 11.85 -11.39
N ARG A 53 4.31 12.02 -10.64
CA ARG A 53 5.56 11.28 -10.88
C ARG A 53 5.39 9.78 -10.69
N ILE A 54 4.66 9.36 -9.66
CA ILE A 54 4.36 7.95 -9.42
C ILE A 54 3.48 7.40 -10.55
N ALA A 55 2.46 8.12 -10.96
CA ALA A 55 1.57 7.71 -12.04
C ALA A 55 2.34 7.51 -13.36
N VAL A 56 3.19 8.47 -13.74
CA VAL A 56 4.05 8.35 -14.92
C VAL A 56 4.96 7.13 -14.84
N PHE A 57 5.58 6.90 -13.68
CA PHE A 57 6.47 5.74 -13.47
C PHE A 57 5.73 4.40 -13.61
N LEU A 58 4.48 4.33 -13.17
CA LEU A 58 3.65 3.13 -13.24
C LEU A 58 2.86 3.00 -14.55
N GLY A 59 2.87 4.02 -15.42
CA GLY A 59 2.02 4.07 -16.61
C GLY A 59 0.53 4.15 -16.29
N ALA A 60 0.17 4.80 -15.17
CA ALA A 60 -1.19 4.94 -14.65
C ALA A 60 -1.70 6.39 -14.79
N ASP A 61 -3.01 6.58 -14.61
CA ASP A 61 -3.59 7.91 -14.44
C ASP A 61 -3.32 8.41 -13.00
N PRO A 62 -3.01 9.69 -12.78
CA PRO A 62 -2.85 10.25 -11.44
C PRO A 62 -4.06 10.00 -10.51
N ALA A 63 -5.28 9.91 -11.05
CA ALA A 63 -6.47 9.57 -10.29
C ALA A 63 -6.50 8.12 -9.76
N GLU A 64 -5.69 7.24 -10.32
CA GLU A 64 -5.55 5.85 -9.87
C GLU A 64 -4.56 5.70 -8.72
N ILE A 65 -3.79 6.75 -8.40
CA ILE A 65 -2.81 6.72 -7.32
C ILE A 65 -3.48 7.15 -6.01
N VAL A 66 -3.45 6.28 -5.01
CA VAL A 66 -3.98 6.55 -3.67
C VAL A 66 -2.84 6.48 -2.65
N PHE A 67 -2.59 7.57 -1.94
CA PHE A 67 -1.66 7.60 -0.82
C PHE A 67 -2.34 7.03 0.43
N THR A 68 -1.67 6.14 1.11
CA THR A 68 -2.11 5.51 2.36
C THR A 68 -1.04 5.67 3.43
N SER A 69 -1.40 5.45 4.69
CA SER A 69 -0.47 5.54 5.82
C SER A 69 0.43 4.32 5.98
N SER A 70 0.07 3.20 5.36
CA SER A 70 0.81 1.93 5.52
C SER A 70 0.43 0.89 4.47
N GLY A 71 1.27 -0.14 4.31
CA GLY A 71 0.96 -1.31 3.49
C GLY A 71 -0.33 -2.02 3.96
N THR A 72 -0.55 -2.12 5.27
CA THR A 72 -1.78 -2.70 5.84
C THR A 72 -3.02 -1.93 5.38
N GLU A 73 -2.98 -0.61 5.36
CA GLU A 73 -4.09 0.20 4.84
C GLU A 73 -4.27 -0.02 3.34
N SER A 74 -3.18 -0.06 2.58
CA SER A 74 -3.21 -0.32 1.12
C SER A 74 -3.85 -1.67 0.80
N ASP A 75 -3.46 -2.75 1.49
CA ASP A 75 -4.03 -4.08 1.33
C ASP A 75 -5.53 -4.09 1.62
N ASN A 76 -5.94 -3.45 2.72
CA ASN A 76 -7.35 -3.33 3.09
C ASN A 76 -8.14 -2.55 2.06
N PHE A 77 -7.60 -1.43 1.60
CA PHE A 77 -8.26 -0.57 0.62
C PHE A 77 -8.44 -1.30 -0.72
N ALA A 78 -7.38 -1.94 -1.22
CA ALA A 78 -7.41 -2.67 -2.48
C ALA A 78 -8.36 -3.88 -2.42
N ILE A 79 -8.22 -4.76 -1.43
CA ILE A 79 -9.01 -5.99 -1.34
C ILE A 79 -10.50 -5.68 -1.12
N LYS A 80 -10.82 -4.79 -0.17
CA LYS A 80 -12.20 -4.42 0.11
C LYS A 80 -12.83 -3.65 -1.03
N GLY A 81 -12.08 -2.73 -1.66
CA GLY A 81 -12.53 -1.94 -2.80
C GLY A 81 -12.86 -2.82 -4.00
N VAL A 82 -11.93 -3.68 -4.42
CA VAL A 82 -12.14 -4.62 -5.53
C VAL A 82 -13.29 -5.59 -5.25
N ALA A 83 -13.37 -6.14 -4.04
CA ALA A 83 -14.44 -7.03 -3.65
C ALA A 83 -15.81 -6.34 -3.67
N ALA A 84 -15.89 -5.08 -3.26
CA ALA A 84 -17.12 -4.28 -3.30
C ALA A 84 -17.53 -3.95 -4.73
N ALA A 85 -16.60 -3.47 -5.55
CA ALA A 85 -16.85 -3.09 -6.94
C ALA A 85 -17.30 -4.27 -7.82
N ASN A 86 -16.80 -5.48 -7.53
CA ASN A 86 -17.13 -6.68 -8.31
C ASN A 86 -18.23 -7.55 -7.69
N ARG A 87 -19.01 -7.02 -6.78
CA ARG A 87 -20.06 -7.75 -6.05
C ARG A 87 -21.08 -8.46 -6.94
N ALA A 88 -21.42 -7.86 -8.05
CA ALA A 88 -22.35 -8.43 -9.02
C ALA A 88 -21.73 -9.60 -9.83
N LYS A 89 -20.41 -9.67 -9.94
CA LYS A 89 -19.69 -10.72 -10.68
C LYS A 89 -19.38 -11.96 -9.83
N GLY A 90 -19.34 -11.82 -8.51
CA GLY A 90 -19.06 -12.91 -7.60
C GLY A 90 -18.81 -12.46 -6.16
N SER A 91 -18.76 -13.44 -5.25
CA SER A 91 -18.53 -13.20 -3.82
C SER A 91 -17.43 -14.08 -3.24
N HIS A 92 -16.59 -14.65 -4.08
CA HIS A 92 -15.53 -15.56 -3.67
C HIS A 92 -14.18 -14.86 -3.74
N ILE A 93 -13.39 -14.92 -2.66
CA ILE A 93 -12.02 -14.43 -2.60
C ILE A 93 -11.11 -15.62 -2.33
N ILE A 94 -10.08 -15.78 -3.16
CA ILE A 94 -9.05 -16.81 -3.00
C ILE A 94 -7.76 -16.10 -2.59
N THR A 95 -7.11 -16.60 -1.53
CA THR A 95 -5.84 -16.09 -1.04
C THR A 95 -4.95 -17.25 -0.60
N SER A 96 -3.65 -17.00 -0.50
CA SER A 96 -2.68 -17.97 0.02
C SER A 96 -2.73 -18.02 1.55
N SER A 97 -2.42 -19.17 2.13
CA SER A 97 -2.32 -19.33 3.60
C SER A 97 -1.04 -18.73 4.19
N VAL A 98 -0.06 -18.40 3.36
CA VAL A 98 1.24 -17.83 3.75
C VAL A 98 1.32 -16.32 3.55
N GLU A 99 0.19 -15.68 3.23
CA GLU A 99 0.10 -14.23 3.11
C GLU A 99 0.32 -13.51 4.43
N HIS A 100 0.72 -12.24 4.33
CA HIS A 100 0.79 -11.35 5.49
C HIS A 100 -0.59 -11.20 6.15
N HIS A 101 -0.60 -11.01 7.47
CA HIS A 101 -1.84 -10.87 8.26
C HIS A 101 -2.78 -9.78 7.74
N ALA A 102 -2.25 -8.69 7.19
CA ALA A 102 -3.06 -7.62 6.58
C ALA A 102 -3.94 -8.13 5.44
N VAL A 103 -3.45 -9.07 4.64
CA VAL A 103 -4.20 -9.71 3.55
C VAL A 103 -5.17 -10.76 4.10
N LEU A 104 -4.67 -11.68 4.97
CA LEU A 104 -5.49 -12.77 5.51
C LEU A 104 -6.70 -12.28 6.30
N GLU A 105 -6.50 -11.34 7.22
CA GLU A 105 -7.59 -10.83 8.06
C GLU A 105 -8.57 -10.00 7.24
N THR A 106 -8.09 -9.26 6.25
CA THR A 106 -8.98 -8.52 5.33
C THR A 106 -9.85 -9.46 4.50
N CYS A 107 -9.30 -10.56 4.02
CA CYS A 107 -10.08 -11.58 3.30
C CYS A 107 -11.09 -12.27 4.22
N ARG A 108 -10.75 -12.55 5.47
CA ARG A 108 -11.66 -13.13 6.49
C ARG A 108 -12.81 -12.18 6.82
N PHE A 109 -12.54 -10.90 7.02
CA PHE A 109 -13.56 -9.89 7.29
C PHE A 109 -14.57 -9.76 6.14
N GLY A 110 -14.12 -9.83 4.90
CA GLY A 110 -14.99 -9.84 3.70
C GLY A 110 -15.95 -11.04 3.67
N SER A 111 -15.66 -12.12 4.41
CA SER A 111 -16.47 -13.34 4.47
C SER A 111 -17.52 -13.37 5.59
N ALA A 112 -17.43 -12.48 6.59
CA ALA A 112 -18.35 -12.43 7.74
C ALA A 112 -19.79 -12.02 7.36
N GLY A 113 -20.00 -11.44 6.17
CA GLY A 113 -21.34 -11.10 5.65
C GLY A 113 -21.83 -12.07 4.56
N LYS A 114 -22.24 -13.31 4.89
CA LYS A 114 -22.78 -14.32 3.96
C LYS A 114 -21.89 -14.67 2.75
N ARG A 115 -20.61 -14.42 2.82
CA ARG A 115 -19.62 -14.75 1.80
C ARG A 115 -18.73 -15.88 2.28
N ARG A 116 -18.57 -16.89 1.46
CA ARG A 116 -17.58 -17.95 1.71
C ARG A 116 -16.23 -17.50 1.16
N SER A 117 -15.29 -17.04 2.03
CA SER A 117 -13.90 -17.06 1.66
C SER A 117 -13.37 -18.47 1.86
N ARG A 118 -12.76 -19.03 0.86
CA ARG A 118 -11.93 -20.23 1.05
C ARG A 118 -10.47 -19.76 1.04
N VAL A 119 -9.82 -19.85 2.18
CA VAL A 119 -8.36 -19.83 2.26
C VAL A 119 -7.92 -21.17 1.68
N GLY A 120 -7.57 -21.18 0.40
CA GLY A 120 -7.00 -22.35 -0.24
C GLY A 120 -5.55 -22.49 0.20
N ALA A 121 -5.22 -23.48 1.03
CA ALA A 121 -3.85 -23.91 1.19
C ALA A 121 -3.40 -24.55 -0.13
N SER A 122 -2.74 -23.79 -1.00
CA SER A 122 -1.96 -24.37 -2.09
C SER A 122 -0.65 -24.91 -1.50
N THR A 123 -0.70 -26.10 -0.93
CA THR A 123 0.49 -26.90 -0.65
C THR A 123 0.94 -27.56 -1.95
N THR A 124 1.47 -26.77 -2.87
CA THR A 124 2.31 -27.35 -3.92
C THR A 124 3.75 -27.27 -3.46
N THR A 125 4.11 -28.10 -2.50
CA THR A 125 5.51 -28.47 -2.27
C THR A 125 5.94 -29.31 -3.48
N ARG A 126 6.49 -28.66 -4.50
CA ARG A 126 7.34 -29.37 -5.45
C ARG A 126 8.58 -29.79 -4.66
N PRO A 127 8.91 -31.08 -4.56
CA PRO A 127 10.20 -31.48 -4.02
C PRO A 127 11.29 -30.90 -4.94
N MET A 128 12.25 -30.20 -4.34
CA MET A 128 13.50 -29.92 -5.05
C MET A 128 14.17 -31.27 -5.30
N VAL A 129 14.25 -31.66 -6.55
CA VAL A 129 15.05 -32.80 -7.01
C VAL A 129 16.51 -32.36 -6.91
N PRO A 130 17.42 -33.22 -6.40
CA PRO A 130 18.82 -32.93 -6.21
C PRO A 130 19.57 -32.70 -7.52
#